data_3edbb28a391d30354755b1fceff631c7
#
_entry.id   3edbb28a391d30354755b1fceff631c7
#
_cell.length_a   1.000
_cell.length_b   1.000
_cell.length_c   1.000
_cell.angle_alpha   90.00
_cell.angle_beta   90.00
_cell.angle_gamma   90.00
#
_symmetry.space_group_name_H-M   'P 1'
#
loop_
_entity.id
_entity.type
_entity.pdbx_description
1 polymer ?
#
loop_
_entity_poly.entity_id
_entity_poly.type
_entity_poly.pdbx_seq_one_letter_code
_entity_poly.pdbx_strand_id
1 'polypeptide(L)'
;MRGDFAVGKSFDTDYLKNFANSKQTYVKNVLWHHKSFFFRIKDTENNFPLSFTAGVQHFAQWGGTSTNPRIGKQPQSFKDFIRVVFGQKGGDDATASDQINVLGSHYGSYDFKLSYTQKDWGGHFYYQHYFNDKSGMEFANKTDGLWGIQVDLPTIPWLNKIVAEYLVTMNQSGPMHFITFDRDKWKGGRGGGNDDYYNNGEYRTGFSYFNRGVGSPLIPAPEYNTDGTLGFENNRVKSWHFGAEGNINALLSYRVLFTAMNGWGTSYIPYLNKKYGTSSLVDINYTHPRLKGWQFTGSVAADTGTMLGKSVGFSLGVTKTGLLKAWN
;
A
#
# COMPACT_ATOMS: atom_id res chain seq x y z
N MET A 1 -19.19 12.89 2.06
CA MET A 1 -18.61 12.09 0.98
C MET A 1 -17.27 12.71 0.58
N ARG A 2 -16.28 11.90 0.24
CA ARG A 2 -14.99 12.33 -0.33
C ARG A 2 -14.63 11.38 -1.45
N GLY A 3 -14.11 11.90 -2.57
CA GLY A 3 -13.58 11.12 -3.67
C GLY A 3 -12.30 11.78 -4.19
N ASP A 4 -11.34 10.96 -4.63
CA ASP A 4 -10.11 11.41 -5.25
C ASP A 4 -9.93 10.67 -6.58
N PHE A 5 -9.38 11.36 -7.56
CA PHE A 5 -9.09 10.82 -8.88
C PHE A 5 -7.76 11.39 -9.38
N ALA A 6 -6.83 10.54 -9.72
CA ALA A 6 -5.52 10.96 -10.21
C ALA A 6 -5.07 10.08 -11.39
N VAL A 7 -4.32 10.69 -12.30
CA VAL A 7 -3.65 10.03 -13.41
C VAL A 7 -2.22 10.54 -13.48
N GLY A 8 -1.28 9.65 -13.73
CA GLY A 8 0.13 9.96 -13.85
C GLY A 8 0.82 9.09 -14.89
N LYS A 9 2.06 9.43 -15.17
CA LYS A 9 2.94 8.66 -16.04
C LYS A 9 4.31 8.53 -15.38
N SER A 10 4.85 7.31 -15.35
CA SER A 10 6.23 7.11 -14.91
C SER A 10 7.21 7.66 -15.94
N PHE A 11 8.31 8.22 -15.46
CA PHE A 11 9.41 8.63 -16.34
C PHE A 11 10.27 7.42 -16.65
N ASP A 12 10.63 7.26 -17.91
CA ASP A 12 11.65 6.30 -18.31
C ASP A 12 13.03 6.90 -18.01
N THR A 13 13.81 6.16 -17.24
CA THR A 13 15.20 6.46 -16.92
C THR A 13 16.04 5.22 -17.13
N ASP A 14 17.36 5.36 -17.18
CA ASP A 14 18.25 4.21 -17.23
C ASP A 14 18.34 3.44 -15.89
N TYR A 15 17.61 3.86 -14.87
CA TYR A 15 17.63 3.22 -13.55
C TYR A 15 17.28 1.73 -13.63
N LEU A 16 16.13 1.38 -14.21
CA LEU A 16 15.70 -0.01 -14.36
C LEU A 16 16.62 -0.81 -15.27
N LYS A 17 17.13 -0.19 -16.35
CA LYS A 17 18.11 -0.81 -17.24
C LYS A 17 19.39 -1.20 -16.51
N ASN A 18 19.84 -0.36 -15.59
CA ASN A 18 21.08 -0.60 -14.83
C ASN A 18 20.88 -1.55 -13.63
N PHE A 19 19.66 -1.59 -13.08
CA PHE A 19 19.31 -2.44 -11.95
C PHE A 19 18.90 -3.85 -12.39
N ALA A 20 18.11 -3.96 -13.46
CA ALA A 20 17.52 -5.23 -13.88
C ALA A 20 18.57 -6.29 -14.24
N ASN A 21 18.33 -7.51 -13.80
CA ASN A 21 19.03 -8.67 -14.34
C ASN A 21 18.83 -8.70 -15.86
N SER A 22 19.90 -8.95 -16.62
CA SER A 22 19.92 -8.89 -18.09
C SER A 22 18.86 -9.75 -18.81
N LYS A 23 18.29 -10.73 -18.12
CA LYS A 23 17.22 -11.61 -18.63
C LYS A 23 15.81 -11.09 -18.34
N GLN A 24 15.66 -10.08 -17.52
CA GLN A 24 14.34 -9.55 -17.15
C GLN A 24 13.91 -8.42 -18.06
N THR A 25 12.64 -8.45 -18.42
CA THR A 25 11.99 -7.40 -19.20
C THR A 25 11.11 -6.56 -18.29
N TYR A 26 10.89 -5.31 -18.65
CA TYR A 26 10.03 -4.37 -17.92
C TYR A 26 9.30 -3.44 -18.90
N VAL A 27 8.32 -2.72 -18.41
CA VAL A 27 7.55 -1.75 -19.21
C VAL A 27 8.02 -0.34 -18.88
N LYS A 28 8.36 0.43 -19.91
CA LYS A 28 8.76 1.84 -19.86
C LYS A 28 7.53 2.74 -20.00
N ASN A 29 7.58 3.93 -19.39
CA ASN A 29 6.55 4.96 -19.53
C ASN A 29 5.14 4.47 -19.15
N VAL A 30 5.06 3.68 -18.09
CA VAL A 30 3.80 3.15 -17.55
C VAL A 30 2.88 4.29 -17.12
N LEU A 31 1.61 4.16 -17.43
CA LEU A 31 0.57 5.05 -16.96
C LEU A 31 0.01 4.55 -15.63
N TRP A 32 -0.35 5.48 -14.75
CA TRP A 32 -0.88 5.21 -13.41
C TRP A 32 -2.23 5.88 -13.23
N HIS A 33 -3.12 5.16 -12.60
CA HIS A 33 -4.43 5.66 -12.22
C HIS A 33 -4.69 5.33 -10.75
N HIS A 34 -5.23 6.30 -10.02
CA HIS A 34 -5.77 6.12 -8.69
C HIS A 34 -7.15 6.74 -8.62
N LYS A 35 -8.08 6.02 -8.02
CA LYS A 35 -9.38 6.55 -7.63
C LYS A 35 -9.74 6.07 -6.24
N SER A 36 -10.44 6.90 -5.49
CA SER A 36 -11.04 6.54 -4.22
C SER A 36 -12.42 7.16 -4.07
N PHE A 37 -13.25 6.50 -3.31
CA PHE A 37 -14.54 7.02 -2.90
C PHE A 37 -14.85 6.57 -1.49
N PHE A 38 -15.17 7.53 -0.61
CA PHE A 38 -15.55 7.29 0.77
C PHE A 38 -16.86 7.98 1.10
N PHE A 39 -17.72 7.28 1.83
CA PHE A 39 -18.87 7.88 2.47
C PHE A 39 -18.82 7.66 3.97
N ARG A 40 -19.38 8.60 4.73
CA ARG A 40 -19.45 8.53 6.19
C ARG A 40 -20.87 8.80 6.63
N ILE A 41 -21.37 7.94 7.51
CA ILE A 41 -22.63 8.10 8.22
C ILE A 41 -22.29 8.55 9.63
N LYS A 42 -22.83 9.69 10.05
CA LYS A 42 -22.68 10.26 11.39
C LYS A 42 -23.96 11.01 11.72
N ASP A 43 -24.51 10.75 12.90
CA ASP A 43 -25.57 11.59 13.46
C ASP A 43 -24.99 12.94 13.90
N THR A 44 -25.53 14.03 13.39
CA THR A 44 -25.11 15.40 13.71
C THR A 44 -26.11 16.15 14.59
N GLU A 45 -27.33 15.63 14.72
CA GLU A 45 -28.41 16.29 15.44
C GLU A 45 -28.51 15.84 16.90
N ASN A 46 -28.40 14.54 17.15
CA ASN A 46 -28.60 13.95 18.47
C ASN A 46 -27.30 13.68 19.24
N ASN A 47 -26.14 14.13 18.72
CA ASN A 47 -24.82 13.89 19.32
C ASN A 47 -24.51 12.40 19.55
N PHE A 48 -25.07 11.51 18.72
CA PHE A 48 -24.78 10.09 18.81
C PHE A 48 -23.29 9.84 18.55
N PRO A 49 -22.56 9.16 19.46
CA PRO A 49 -21.11 9.13 19.43
C PRO A 49 -20.51 8.25 18.35
N LEU A 50 -21.31 7.38 17.72
CA LEU A 50 -20.84 6.47 16.69
C LEU A 50 -20.90 7.10 15.30
N SER A 51 -19.91 6.77 14.47
CA SER A 51 -19.96 7.00 13.04
C SER A 51 -19.34 5.84 12.29
N PHE A 52 -19.89 5.54 11.11
CA PHE A 52 -19.37 4.51 10.22
C PHE A 52 -18.86 5.14 8.93
N THR A 53 -17.70 4.72 8.48
CA THR A 53 -17.14 5.10 7.17
C THR A 53 -16.91 3.85 6.37
N ALA A 54 -17.32 3.84 5.11
CA ALA A 54 -16.93 2.82 4.14
C ALA A 54 -16.40 3.48 2.89
N GLY A 55 -15.49 2.80 2.21
CA GLY A 55 -14.89 3.32 1.00
C GLY A 55 -14.26 2.24 0.14
N VAL A 56 -13.83 2.65 -1.02
CA VAL A 56 -13.06 1.85 -1.97
C VAL A 56 -11.90 2.68 -2.49
N GLN A 57 -10.74 2.07 -2.57
CA GLN A 57 -9.56 2.61 -3.23
C GLN A 57 -9.12 1.65 -4.33
N HIS A 58 -8.67 2.18 -5.45
CA HIS A 58 -8.23 1.39 -6.57
C HIS A 58 -7.06 2.07 -7.27
N PHE A 59 -5.97 1.35 -7.39
CA PHE A 59 -4.78 1.70 -8.16
C PHE A 59 -4.69 0.81 -9.38
N ALA A 60 -4.23 1.35 -10.49
CA ALA A 60 -3.91 0.59 -11.68
C ALA A 60 -2.70 1.16 -12.40
N GLN A 61 -1.94 0.28 -13.03
CA GLN A 61 -0.89 0.63 -13.97
C GLN A 61 -1.18 -0.05 -15.31
N TRP A 62 -0.99 0.69 -16.42
CA TRP A 62 -1.28 0.19 -17.76
C TRP A 62 -0.45 0.93 -18.81
N GLY A 63 -0.57 0.54 -20.07
CA GLY A 63 0.11 1.20 -21.18
C GLY A 63 1.63 1.10 -21.12
N GLY A 64 2.31 2.04 -21.73
CA GLY A 64 3.76 2.05 -21.83
C GLY A 64 4.30 1.15 -22.97
N THR A 65 5.59 0.85 -22.89
CA THR A 65 6.26 0.02 -23.88
C THR A 65 7.15 -1.01 -23.22
N SER A 66 6.87 -2.29 -23.45
CA SER A 66 7.67 -3.39 -22.95
C SER A 66 9.05 -3.43 -23.61
N THR A 67 10.09 -3.70 -22.83
CA THR A 67 11.44 -3.98 -23.36
C THR A 67 11.51 -5.35 -24.02
N ASN A 68 10.48 -6.22 -23.87
CA ASN A 68 10.32 -7.42 -24.67
C ASN A 68 9.80 -7.07 -26.07
N PRO A 69 10.59 -7.27 -27.15
CA PRO A 69 10.19 -6.86 -28.49
C PRO A 69 8.97 -7.63 -29.02
N ARG A 70 8.65 -8.79 -28.46
CA ARG A 70 7.45 -9.57 -28.85
C ARG A 70 6.16 -8.96 -28.31
N ILE A 71 6.23 -8.18 -27.27
CA ILE A 71 5.09 -7.52 -26.62
C ILE A 71 4.98 -6.07 -27.09
N GLY A 72 6.06 -5.30 -27.05
CA GLY A 72 6.13 -3.94 -27.55
C GLY A 72 5.23 -2.96 -26.80
N LYS A 73 4.56 -2.10 -27.57
CA LYS A 73 3.67 -1.06 -27.02
C LYS A 73 2.39 -1.67 -26.46
N GLN A 74 2.06 -1.32 -25.21
CA GLN A 74 0.84 -1.77 -24.54
C GLN A 74 -0.35 -0.87 -24.92
N PRO A 75 -1.59 -1.39 -24.86
CA PRO A 75 -2.81 -0.60 -25.09
C PRO A 75 -2.86 0.63 -24.15
N GLN A 76 -3.03 1.82 -24.73
CA GLN A 76 -3.01 3.07 -23.98
C GLN A 76 -3.88 4.18 -24.60
N SER A 77 -4.87 3.80 -25.41
CA SER A 77 -5.86 4.73 -25.96
C SER A 77 -6.79 5.25 -24.85
N PHE A 78 -7.60 6.26 -25.15
CA PHE A 78 -8.63 6.73 -24.23
C PHE A 78 -9.66 5.62 -23.91
N LYS A 79 -9.97 4.76 -24.88
CA LYS A 79 -10.83 3.59 -24.67
C LYS A 79 -10.20 2.63 -23.64
N ASP A 80 -8.91 2.41 -23.70
CA ASP A 80 -8.18 1.56 -22.76
C ASP A 80 -8.13 2.19 -21.36
N PHE A 81 -7.97 3.51 -21.28
CA PHE A 81 -8.11 4.22 -20.01
C PHE A 81 -9.48 3.98 -19.35
N ILE A 82 -10.57 4.06 -20.12
CA ILE A 82 -11.92 3.75 -19.60
C ILE A 82 -12.01 2.30 -19.12
N ARG A 83 -11.43 1.34 -19.87
CA ARG A 83 -11.36 -0.06 -19.45
C ARG A 83 -10.65 -0.23 -18.11
N VAL A 84 -9.50 0.43 -17.95
CA VAL A 84 -8.72 0.41 -16.70
C VAL A 84 -9.49 1.01 -15.53
N VAL A 85 -10.15 2.15 -15.75
CA VAL A 85 -10.96 2.80 -14.71
C VAL A 85 -12.06 1.86 -14.18
N PHE A 86 -12.66 1.04 -15.06
CA PHE A 86 -13.75 0.12 -14.71
C PHE A 86 -13.32 -1.34 -14.52
N GLY A 87 -11.99 -1.63 -14.52
CA GLY A 87 -11.48 -2.98 -14.36
C GLY A 87 -11.95 -3.94 -15.45
N GLN A 88 -11.99 -3.48 -16.70
CA GLN A 88 -12.47 -4.26 -17.85
C GLN A 88 -11.30 -4.95 -18.56
N LYS A 89 -11.62 -5.98 -19.32
CA LYS A 89 -10.70 -6.72 -20.17
C LYS A 89 -10.08 -5.84 -21.26
N GLY A 90 -8.86 -6.18 -21.68
CA GLY A 90 -8.19 -5.58 -22.83
C GLY A 90 -8.90 -5.89 -24.16
N GLY A 91 -8.57 -5.10 -25.18
CA GLY A 91 -8.98 -5.35 -26.56
C GLY A 91 -8.08 -6.37 -27.26
N ASP A 92 -8.33 -6.56 -28.57
CA ASP A 92 -7.58 -7.51 -29.40
C ASP A 92 -6.08 -7.16 -29.53
N ASP A 93 -5.73 -5.91 -29.24
CA ASP A 93 -4.37 -5.38 -29.21
C ASP A 93 -3.65 -5.57 -27.86
N ALA A 94 -4.34 -6.10 -26.86
CA ALA A 94 -3.78 -6.42 -25.56
C ALA A 94 -3.11 -7.81 -25.56
N THR A 95 -2.28 -8.05 -24.51
CA THR A 95 -1.73 -9.40 -24.30
C THR A 95 -2.84 -10.41 -24.01
N ALA A 96 -2.58 -11.70 -24.25
CA ALA A 96 -3.56 -12.75 -24.00
C ALA A 96 -4.04 -12.76 -22.54
N SER A 97 -3.17 -12.43 -21.58
CA SER A 97 -3.53 -12.29 -20.17
C SER A 97 -4.54 -11.18 -19.94
N ASP A 98 -4.30 -10.00 -20.50
CA ASP A 98 -5.13 -8.84 -20.34
C ASP A 98 -6.48 -8.96 -21.08
N GLN A 99 -6.53 -9.70 -22.17
CA GLN A 99 -7.78 -10.02 -22.88
C GLN A 99 -8.72 -10.93 -22.07
N ILE A 100 -8.16 -11.72 -21.16
CA ILE A 100 -8.93 -12.68 -20.38
C ILE A 100 -9.29 -12.11 -19.02
N ASN A 101 -8.34 -11.42 -18.37
CA ASN A 101 -8.51 -10.81 -17.03
C ASN A 101 -9.00 -9.37 -17.11
N VAL A 102 -8.14 -8.48 -16.66
CA VAL A 102 -8.30 -7.03 -16.70
C VAL A 102 -7.11 -6.43 -17.42
N LEU A 103 -7.33 -5.32 -18.12
CA LEU A 103 -6.27 -4.61 -18.82
C LEU A 103 -5.34 -3.94 -17.82
N GLY A 104 -4.07 -4.37 -17.80
CA GLY A 104 -3.05 -3.84 -16.91
C GLY A 104 -2.95 -4.57 -15.57
N SER A 105 -2.32 -3.94 -14.61
CA SER A 105 -2.13 -4.46 -13.26
C SER A 105 -2.93 -3.63 -12.26
N HIS A 106 -3.71 -4.26 -11.40
CA HIS A 106 -4.64 -3.63 -10.49
C HIS A 106 -4.35 -4.03 -9.04
N TYR A 107 -4.60 -3.08 -8.13
CA TYR A 107 -4.59 -3.30 -6.70
C TYR A 107 -5.57 -2.34 -6.02
N GLY A 108 -6.31 -2.82 -5.03
CA GLY A 108 -7.28 -1.99 -4.35
C GLY A 108 -7.61 -2.46 -2.94
N SER A 109 -8.45 -1.70 -2.28
CA SER A 109 -9.02 -2.07 -0.99
C SER A 109 -10.47 -1.62 -0.85
N TYR A 110 -11.22 -2.39 -0.09
CA TYR A 110 -12.42 -1.91 0.59
C TYR A 110 -12.02 -1.49 2.00
N ASP A 111 -12.45 -0.30 2.38
CA ASP A 111 -12.07 0.32 3.64
C ASP A 111 -13.29 0.49 4.52
N PHE A 112 -13.25 -0.03 5.74
CA PHE A 112 -14.32 0.07 6.72
C PHE A 112 -13.77 0.65 8.02
N LYS A 113 -14.47 1.64 8.59
CA LYS A 113 -14.09 2.25 9.86
C LYS A 113 -15.32 2.55 10.71
N LEU A 114 -15.36 1.98 11.90
CA LEU A 114 -16.30 2.32 12.96
C LEU A 114 -15.60 3.23 13.96
N SER A 115 -16.13 4.42 14.19
CA SER A 115 -15.54 5.39 15.14
C SER A 115 -16.51 5.71 16.25
N TYR A 116 -15.99 5.80 17.45
CA TYR A 116 -16.68 6.27 18.64
C TYR A 116 -15.97 7.53 19.15
N THR A 117 -16.71 8.58 19.45
CA THR A 117 -16.11 9.87 19.88
C THR A 117 -16.91 10.44 21.01
N GLN A 118 -16.26 10.62 22.16
CA GLN A 118 -16.77 11.37 23.31
C GLN A 118 -15.74 12.41 23.77
N LYS A 119 -16.10 13.17 24.81
CA LYS A 119 -15.28 14.26 25.32
C LYS A 119 -13.94 13.77 25.89
N ASP A 120 -13.98 12.70 26.67
CA ASP A 120 -12.85 12.27 27.51
C ASP A 120 -12.07 11.12 26.86
N TRP A 121 -12.65 10.42 25.89
CA TRP A 121 -12.00 9.40 25.11
C TRP A 121 -12.72 9.15 23.79
N GLY A 122 -12.02 8.56 22.87
CA GLY A 122 -12.55 8.14 21.58
C GLY A 122 -11.72 7.03 20.99
N GLY A 123 -12.11 6.60 19.82
CA GLY A 123 -11.30 5.63 19.09
C GLY A 123 -12.01 5.13 17.87
N HIS A 124 -11.32 4.29 17.13
CA HIS A 124 -11.90 3.64 15.98
C HIS A 124 -11.29 2.28 15.75
N PHE A 125 -12.13 1.39 15.26
CA PHE A 125 -11.74 0.11 14.68
C PHE A 125 -11.84 0.25 13.16
N TYR A 126 -10.87 -0.29 12.42
CA TYR A 126 -10.87 -0.26 10.96
C TYR A 126 -10.34 -1.54 10.36
N TYR A 127 -10.82 -1.81 9.14
CA TYR A 127 -10.40 -2.92 8.33
C TYR A 127 -10.26 -2.46 6.88
N GLN A 128 -9.10 -2.74 6.27
CA GLN A 128 -8.86 -2.58 4.85
C GLN A 128 -8.73 -3.97 4.24
N HIS A 129 -9.70 -4.35 3.43
CA HIS A 129 -9.69 -5.61 2.69
C HIS A 129 -8.99 -5.40 1.35
N TYR A 130 -7.91 -6.12 1.10
CA TYR A 130 -7.11 -5.98 -0.12
C TYR A 130 -7.63 -6.87 -1.25
N PHE A 131 -7.50 -6.41 -2.50
CA PHE A 131 -7.82 -7.19 -3.70
C PHE A 131 -6.93 -6.77 -4.87
N ASN A 132 -6.58 -7.72 -5.75
CA ASN A 132 -5.95 -7.49 -7.04
C ASN A 132 -6.92 -7.70 -8.20
N ASP A 133 -7.86 -8.62 -8.02
CA ASP A 133 -8.80 -9.06 -9.03
C ASP A 133 -10.20 -9.30 -8.47
N LYS A 134 -11.07 -9.88 -9.30
CA LYS A 134 -12.44 -10.20 -8.94
C LYS A 134 -12.52 -11.18 -7.76
N SER A 135 -11.64 -12.17 -7.68
CA SER A 135 -11.65 -13.16 -6.57
C SER A 135 -11.40 -12.47 -5.23
N GLY A 136 -10.43 -11.55 -5.18
CA GLY A 136 -10.19 -10.71 -4.01
C GLY A 136 -11.37 -9.79 -3.70
N MET A 137 -11.98 -9.16 -4.71
CA MET A 137 -13.18 -8.34 -4.55
C MET A 137 -14.38 -9.12 -3.98
N GLU A 138 -14.47 -10.42 -4.24
CA GLU A 138 -15.48 -11.35 -3.71
C GLU A 138 -15.08 -11.97 -2.36
N PHE A 139 -14.03 -11.46 -1.70
CA PHE A 139 -13.53 -11.92 -0.40
C PHE A 139 -13.01 -13.37 -0.39
N ALA A 140 -12.60 -13.93 -1.53
CA ALA A 140 -12.02 -15.27 -1.60
C ALA A 140 -10.69 -15.39 -0.82
N ASN A 141 -9.98 -14.29 -0.63
CA ASN A 141 -8.76 -14.16 0.19
C ASN A 141 -9.05 -14.02 1.70
N LYS A 142 -10.30 -14.26 2.11
CA LYS A 142 -10.74 -14.32 3.51
C LYS A 142 -10.45 -13.03 4.28
N THR A 143 -9.50 -13.09 5.23
CA THR A 143 -9.18 -12.01 6.17
C THR A 143 -7.94 -11.22 5.78
N ASP A 144 -7.40 -11.43 4.58
CA ASP A 144 -6.27 -10.65 4.10
C ASP A 144 -6.59 -9.15 4.11
N GLY A 145 -5.65 -8.37 4.56
CA GLY A 145 -5.81 -6.93 4.72
C GLY A 145 -5.17 -6.40 6.00
N LEU A 146 -5.50 -5.16 6.33
CA LEU A 146 -5.05 -4.47 7.53
C LEU A 146 -6.21 -4.31 8.51
N TRP A 147 -6.03 -4.83 9.71
CA TRP A 147 -6.93 -4.68 10.85
C TRP A 147 -6.31 -3.71 11.83
N GLY A 148 -7.07 -2.74 12.33
CA GLY A 148 -6.51 -1.77 13.26
C GLY A 148 -7.51 -1.26 14.28
N ILE A 149 -6.99 -0.93 15.44
CA ILE A 149 -7.69 -0.21 16.49
C ILE A 149 -6.84 0.98 16.94
N GLN A 150 -7.47 2.13 17.06
CA GLN A 150 -6.87 3.30 17.68
C GLN A 150 -7.74 3.76 18.85
N VAL A 151 -7.09 4.18 19.92
CA VAL A 151 -7.74 4.80 21.09
C VAL A 151 -7.13 6.17 21.30
N ASP A 152 -8.00 7.18 21.40
CA ASP A 152 -7.65 8.57 21.70
C ASP A 152 -8.04 8.89 23.13
N LEU A 153 -7.09 9.38 23.92
CA LEU A 153 -7.21 9.67 25.36
C LEU A 153 -6.82 11.14 25.64
N PRO A 154 -7.61 12.12 25.17
CA PRO A 154 -7.24 13.55 25.21
C PRO A 154 -7.07 14.09 26.62
N THR A 155 -7.62 13.43 27.63
CA THR A 155 -7.50 13.79 29.04
C THR A 155 -6.26 13.23 29.73
N ILE A 156 -5.52 12.36 29.07
CA ILE A 156 -4.27 11.78 29.59
C ILE A 156 -3.08 12.36 28.82
N PRO A 157 -2.45 13.44 29.29
CA PRO A 157 -1.43 14.14 28.49
C PRO A 157 -0.23 13.27 28.12
N TRP A 158 0.23 12.43 29.03
CA TRP A 158 1.41 11.60 28.82
C TRP A 158 1.15 10.39 27.91
N LEU A 159 -0.10 10.03 27.62
CA LEU A 159 -0.49 8.96 26.71
C LEU A 159 -1.82 9.35 26.05
N ASN A 160 -1.78 10.14 25.00
CA ASN A 160 -2.99 10.69 24.40
C ASN A 160 -3.49 9.88 23.20
N LYS A 161 -2.67 8.97 22.68
CA LYS A 161 -3.09 8.05 21.61
C LYS A 161 -2.33 6.73 21.66
N ILE A 162 -3.04 5.65 21.35
CA ILE A 162 -2.50 4.30 21.16
C ILE A 162 -3.06 3.74 19.87
N VAL A 163 -2.25 3.03 19.10
CA VAL A 163 -2.68 2.26 17.93
C VAL A 163 -2.12 0.84 18.00
N ALA A 164 -2.92 -0.12 17.57
CA ALA A 164 -2.50 -1.49 17.33
C ALA A 164 -3.06 -1.95 15.98
N GLU A 165 -2.19 -2.50 15.12
CA GLU A 165 -2.56 -2.97 13.79
C GLU A 165 -2.04 -4.38 13.56
N TYR A 166 -2.78 -5.14 12.76
CA TYR A 166 -2.41 -6.45 12.27
C TYR A 166 -2.59 -6.51 10.76
N LEU A 167 -1.49 -6.67 10.03
CA LEU A 167 -1.48 -6.91 8.60
C LEU A 167 -1.34 -8.39 8.31
N VAL A 168 -2.17 -8.91 7.41
CA VAL A 168 -2.05 -10.27 6.89
C VAL A 168 -2.30 -10.29 5.38
N THR A 169 -1.41 -10.95 4.61
CA THR A 169 -1.47 -11.07 3.15
C THR A 169 -1.17 -12.52 2.72
N MET A 170 -1.75 -13.49 3.40
CA MET A 170 -1.38 -14.90 3.23
C MET A 170 -2.22 -15.66 2.20
N ASN A 171 -3.43 -15.20 1.92
CA ASN A 171 -4.39 -15.92 1.07
C ASN A 171 -4.49 -15.38 -0.36
N GLN A 172 -4.09 -14.16 -0.63
CA GLN A 172 -3.93 -13.49 -1.93
C GLN A 172 -4.88 -14.00 -3.04
N SER A 173 -6.09 -13.41 -3.13
CA SER A 173 -7.18 -13.82 -4.03
C SER A 173 -7.75 -15.24 -3.79
N GLY A 174 -7.41 -15.84 -2.65
CA GLY A 174 -7.94 -17.12 -2.21
C GLY A 174 -7.27 -18.34 -2.84
N PRO A 175 -7.80 -19.54 -2.58
CA PRO A 175 -7.23 -20.77 -3.07
C PRO A 175 -7.33 -20.89 -4.58
N MET A 176 -6.38 -21.59 -5.18
CA MET A 176 -6.44 -21.89 -6.61
C MET A 176 -7.73 -22.63 -6.97
N HIS A 177 -8.40 -22.21 -7.99
CA HIS A 177 -9.62 -22.81 -8.51
C HIS A 177 -9.65 -22.72 -10.03
N PHE A 178 -10.46 -23.56 -10.66
CA PHE A 178 -10.67 -23.52 -12.11
C PHE A 178 -11.78 -22.53 -12.46
N ILE A 179 -11.48 -21.64 -13.40
CA ILE A 179 -12.48 -20.75 -13.99
C ILE A 179 -13.03 -21.46 -15.23
N THR A 180 -14.34 -21.70 -15.23
CA THR A 180 -15.05 -22.18 -16.42
C THR A 180 -15.35 -21.01 -17.33
N PHE A 181 -14.90 -21.05 -18.57
CA PHE A 181 -15.21 -20.07 -19.60
C PHE A 181 -15.45 -20.74 -20.94
N ASP A 182 -15.94 -19.95 -21.90
CA ASP A 182 -16.27 -20.40 -23.24
C ASP A 182 -15.11 -21.17 -23.88
N ARG A 183 -15.34 -22.47 -24.10
CA ARG A 183 -14.33 -23.45 -24.60
C ARG A 183 -13.87 -23.14 -26.01
N ASP A 184 -14.63 -22.36 -26.78
CA ASP A 184 -14.30 -22.09 -28.19
C ASP A 184 -13.13 -21.14 -28.37
N LYS A 185 -12.82 -20.36 -27.34
CA LYS A 185 -11.68 -19.42 -27.32
C LYS A 185 -10.42 -19.96 -26.66
N TRP A 186 -10.51 -20.98 -25.79
CA TRP A 186 -9.39 -21.52 -25.04
C TRP A 186 -9.50 -23.03 -24.79
N LYS A 187 -8.60 -23.81 -25.40
CA LYS A 187 -8.55 -25.28 -25.24
C LYS A 187 -7.89 -25.77 -23.94
N GLY A 188 -7.79 -24.99 -22.93
CA GLY A 188 -7.22 -25.37 -21.63
C GLY A 188 -7.95 -24.64 -20.51
N GLY A 189 -8.30 -25.33 -19.46
CA GLY A 189 -8.85 -24.71 -18.25
C GLY A 189 -7.91 -23.65 -17.70
N ARG A 190 -8.45 -22.62 -17.07
CA ARG A 190 -7.69 -21.57 -16.44
C ARG A 190 -7.82 -21.67 -14.92
N GLY A 191 -6.72 -21.44 -14.21
CA GLY A 191 -6.72 -21.22 -12.77
C GLY A 191 -7.07 -19.78 -12.44
N GLY A 192 -7.80 -19.57 -11.36
CA GLY A 192 -7.98 -18.31 -10.67
C GLY A 192 -7.58 -18.48 -9.20
N GLY A 193 -7.51 -17.40 -8.47
CA GLY A 193 -7.00 -17.38 -7.09
C GLY A 193 -5.48 -17.52 -7.02
N ASN A 194 -4.96 -17.55 -5.79
CA ASN A 194 -3.53 -17.65 -5.50
C ASN A 194 -2.68 -16.58 -6.21
N ASP A 195 -3.24 -15.37 -6.31
CA ASP A 195 -2.54 -14.24 -6.93
C ASP A 195 -1.32 -13.82 -6.11
N ASP A 196 -0.55 -12.94 -6.68
CA ASP A 196 0.73 -12.50 -6.16
C ASP A 196 0.67 -10.98 -5.94
N TYR A 197 0.27 -10.54 -4.73
CA TYR A 197 0.08 -9.12 -4.42
C TYR A 197 1.29 -8.29 -4.83
N TYR A 198 1.03 -7.16 -5.49
CA TYR A 198 1.98 -6.22 -6.06
C TYR A 198 2.76 -6.73 -7.28
N ASN A 199 2.73 -8.00 -7.61
CA ASN A 199 3.36 -8.55 -8.82
C ASN A 199 2.37 -8.66 -9.99
N ASN A 200 2.92 -8.61 -11.20
CA ASN A 200 2.16 -8.81 -12.42
C ASN A 200 3.07 -9.37 -13.52
N GLY A 201 2.54 -10.25 -14.36
CA GLY A 201 3.31 -10.92 -15.42
C GLY A 201 3.83 -9.99 -16.50
N GLU A 202 3.10 -8.93 -16.82
CA GLU A 202 3.47 -7.93 -17.84
C GLU A 202 4.25 -6.76 -17.19
N TYR A 203 3.74 -6.22 -16.09
CA TYR A 203 4.36 -5.12 -15.35
C TYR A 203 5.27 -5.67 -14.25
N ARG A 204 6.38 -6.27 -14.65
CA ARG A 204 7.26 -7.05 -13.76
C ARG A 204 7.91 -6.28 -12.63
N THR A 205 7.98 -4.96 -12.72
CA THR A 205 8.38 -4.12 -11.58
C THR A 205 7.36 -4.12 -10.45
N GLY A 206 6.19 -4.70 -10.70
CA GLY A 206 5.07 -4.70 -9.78
C GLY A 206 4.60 -3.28 -9.44
N PHE A 207 3.94 -3.11 -8.31
CA PHE A 207 3.53 -1.81 -7.79
C PHE A 207 4.72 -1.05 -7.16
N SER A 208 5.73 -0.77 -7.99
CA SER A 208 6.91 -0.01 -7.57
C SER A 208 7.25 1.10 -8.57
N TYR A 209 7.94 2.13 -8.06
CA TYR A 209 8.54 3.19 -8.86
C TYR A 209 9.96 3.45 -8.36
N PHE A 210 10.95 3.40 -9.25
CA PHE A 210 12.38 3.34 -8.91
C PHE A 210 12.67 2.22 -7.88
N ASN A 211 12.06 1.06 -8.06
CA ASN A 211 12.10 -0.11 -7.18
C ASN A 211 11.56 0.11 -5.75
N ARG A 212 11.04 1.28 -5.45
CA ARG A 212 10.37 1.58 -4.18
C ARG A 212 8.90 1.24 -4.27
N GLY A 213 8.39 0.51 -3.31
CA GLY A 213 6.99 0.06 -3.30
C GLY A 213 6.01 1.22 -3.20
N VAL A 214 4.95 1.14 -4.00
CA VAL A 214 3.78 2.02 -3.93
C VAL A 214 2.70 1.26 -3.17
N GLY A 215 2.65 1.40 -1.85
CA GLY A 215 1.71 0.65 -1.00
C GLY A 215 2.24 0.45 0.40
N SER A 216 1.96 -0.71 1.01
CA SER A 216 2.40 -1.01 2.37
C SER A 216 3.93 -1.13 2.45
N PRO A 217 4.61 -0.37 3.33
CA PRO A 217 6.04 -0.51 3.56
C PRO A 217 6.44 -1.83 4.22
N LEU A 218 5.45 -2.60 4.71
CA LEU A 218 5.66 -3.92 5.32
C LEU A 218 5.84 -5.03 4.28
N ILE A 219 5.65 -4.73 2.99
CA ILE A 219 5.95 -5.62 1.88
C ILE A 219 7.27 -5.13 1.28
N PRO A 220 8.40 -5.83 1.50
CA PRO A 220 9.70 -5.40 1.03
C PRO A 220 9.72 -5.17 -0.47
N ALA A 221 10.10 -3.97 -0.86
CA ALA A 221 10.12 -3.53 -2.25
C ALA A 221 11.31 -4.11 -3.03
N PRO A 222 11.28 -4.10 -4.36
CA PRO A 222 12.38 -4.60 -5.20
C PRO A 222 13.75 -3.93 -4.95
N GLU A 223 13.80 -2.75 -4.32
CA GLU A 223 15.08 -2.11 -3.94
C GLU A 223 15.92 -2.95 -2.96
N TYR A 224 15.30 -3.90 -2.26
CA TYR A 224 15.98 -4.83 -1.36
C TYR A 224 16.46 -6.13 -2.06
N ASN A 225 16.13 -6.32 -3.34
CA ASN A 225 16.60 -7.47 -4.11
C ASN A 225 18.05 -7.25 -4.54
N THR A 226 18.93 -8.18 -4.17
CA THR A 226 20.38 -8.06 -4.40
C THR A 226 20.82 -8.65 -5.74
N ASP A 227 19.96 -9.41 -6.41
CA ASP A 227 20.25 -10.12 -7.65
C ASP A 227 19.72 -9.43 -8.92
N GLY A 228 19.10 -8.23 -8.77
CA GLY A 228 18.50 -7.47 -9.85
C GLY A 228 17.12 -7.98 -10.29
N THR A 229 16.46 -8.81 -9.49
CA THR A 229 15.06 -9.19 -9.69
C THR A 229 14.15 -7.97 -9.49
N LEU A 230 13.22 -7.74 -10.44
CA LEU A 230 12.39 -6.54 -10.49
C LEU A 230 11.11 -6.63 -9.67
N GLY A 231 10.61 -7.83 -9.39
CA GLY A 231 9.35 -8.04 -8.66
C GLY A 231 9.52 -8.03 -7.13
N PHE A 232 8.40 -8.13 -6.44
CA PHE A 232 8.37 -8.30 -4.99
C PHE A 232 8.59 -9.77 -4.65
N GLU A 233 9.68 -10.06 -3.93
CA GLU A 233 10.03 -11.43 -3.54
C GLU A 233 9.34 -11.90 -2.26
N ASN A 234 8.72 -11.00 -1.53
CA ASN A 234 8.08 -11.31 -0.25
C ASN A 234 6.82 -10.47 -0.04
N ASN A 235 5.69 -10.97 -0.50
CA ASN A 235 4.39 -10.32 -0.37
C ASN A 235 3.40 -11.12 0.49
N ARG A 236 3.77 -12.31 0.95
CA ARG A 236 3.02 -13.07 1.95
C ARG A 236 3.60 -12.77 3.34
N VAL A 237 2.94 -11.85 4.04
CA VAL A 237 3.43 -11.34 5.32
C VAL A 237 2.36 -11.40 6.41
N LYS A 238 2.81 -11.48 7.65
CA LYS A 238 2.03 -11.19 8.86
C LYS A 238 2.82 -10.21 9.69
N SER A 239 2.18 -9.11 10.08
CA SER A 239 2.84 -8.06 10.85
C SER A 239 1.94 -7.55 11.96
N TRP A 240 2.53 -7.30 13.12
CA TRP A 240 1.94 -6.51 14.18
C TRP A 240 2.62 -5.16 14.24
N HIS A 241 1.83 -4.10 14.34
CA HIS A 241 2.30 -2.75 14.51
C HIS A 241 1.65 -2.13 15.75
N PHE A 242 2.45 -1.45 16.56
CA PHE A 242 2.02 -0.73 17.75
C PHE A 242 2.57 0.68 17.72
N GLY A 243 1.74 1.64 18.11
CA GLY A 243 2.14 3.03 18.23
C GLY A 243 1.55 3.66 19.48
N ALA A 244 2.31 4.57 20.07
CA ALA A 244 1.85 5.42 21.17
C ALA A 244 2.42 6.82 21.01
N GLU A 245 1.62 7.83 21.39
CA GLU A 245 2.08 9.21 21.46
C GLU A 245 1.51 9.92 22.67
N GLY A 246 2.22 10.95 23.15
CA GLY A 246 1.83 11.75 24.28
C GLY A 246 2.76 12.93 24.51
N ASN A 247 2.48 13.69 25.57
CA ASN A 247 3.27 14.84 25.98
C ASN A 247 4.05 14.49 27.25
N ILE A 248 5.36 14.58 27.22
CA ILE A 248 6.21 14.44 28.41
C ILE A 248 5.97 15.63 29.34
N ASN A 249 5.85 16.81 28.74
CA ASN A 249 5.51 18.06 29.41
C ASN A 249 4.95 19.07 28.39
N ALA A 250 4.74 20.33 28.81
CA ALA A 250 4.19 21.39 27.96
C ALA A 250 5.07 21.74 26.71
N LEU A 251 6.34 21.36 26.70
CA LEU A 251 7.31 21.69 25.64
C LEU A 251 7.71 20.48 24.81
N LEU A 252 7.57 19.27 25.35
CA LEU A 252 8.05 18.03 24.76
C LEU A 252 6.91 17.05 24.53
N SER A 253 6.76 16.58 23.30
CA SER A 253 5.92 15.44 22.95
C SER A 253 6.76 14.31 22.37
N TYR A 254 6.23 13.09 22.43
CA TYR A 254 6.88 11.91 21.89
C TYR A 254 5.94 11.09 21.03
N ARG A 255 6.51 10.29 20.14
CA ARG A 255 5.85 9.20 19.44
C ARG A 255 6.79 7.99 19.41
N VAL A 256 6.25 6.83 19.74
CA VAL A 256 6.94 5.55 19.66
C VAL A 256 6.18 4.64 18.72
N LEU A 257 6.86 4.03 17.77
CA LEU A 257 6.33 3.04 16.85
C LEU A 257 7.17 1.77 16.95
N PHE A 258 6.49 0.62 16.90
CA PHE A 258 7.12 -0.69 16.87
C PHE A 258 6.38 -1.61 15.92
N THR A 259 7.13 -2.30 15.07
CA THR A 259 6.59 -3.28 14.12
C THR A 259 7.36 -4.58 14.27
N ALA A 260 6.64 -5.71 14.33
CA ALA A 260 7.20 -7.04 14.24
C ALA A 260 6.55 -7.79 13.06
N MET A 261 7.36 -8.35 12.16
CA MET A 261 6.87 -8.94 10.93
C MET A 261 7.52 -10.29 10.61
N ASN A 262 6.76 -11.13 9.94
CA ASN A 262 7.22 -12.38 9.35
C ASN A 262 6.82 -12.45 7.88
N GLY A 263 7.68 -13.00 7.04
CA GLY A 263 7.45 -13.16 5.61
C GLY A 263 7.74 -14.58 5.13
N TRP A 264 6.94 -15.02 4.17
CA TRP A 264 6.97 -16.39 3.62
C TRP A 264 7.30 -16.44 2.12
N GLY A 265 7.82 -15.35 1.55
CA GLY A 265 8.04 -15.23 0.12
C GLY A 265 6.76 -14.92 -0.63
N THR A 266 6.63 -15.39 -1.85
CA THR A 266 5.40 -15.29 -2.66
C THR A 266 4.65 -16.63 -2.67
N SER A 267 3.46 -16.66 -3.28
CA SER A 267 2.73 -17.91 -3.49
C SER A 267 3.44 -18.85 -4.47
N TYR A 268 4.20 -18.28 -5.43
CA TYR A 268 4.89 -19.06 -6.46
C TYR A 268 6.33 -19.41 -6.07
N ILE A 269 6.98 -18.57 -5.25
CA ILE A 269 8.36 -18.76 -4.78
C ILE A 269 8.36 -18.60 -3.25
N PRO A 270 7.86 -19.60 -2.52
CA PRO A 270 7.85 -19.57 -1.06
C PRO A 270 9.27 -19.72 -0.50
N TYR A 271 9.57 -19.04 0.58
CA TYR A 271 10.82 -19.25 1.30
C TYR A 271 10.84 -20.61 2.01
N LEU A 272 11.98 -21.30 1.97
CA LEU A 272 12.20 -22.54 2.75
C LEU A 272 12.03 -22.28 4.25
N ASN A 273 12.56 -21.16 4.74
CA ASN A 273 12.40 -20.72 6.11
C ASN A 273 11.81 -19.30 6.11
N LYS A 274 10.80 -19.07 6.95
CA LYS A 274 10.23 -17.74 7.08
C LYS A 274 11.30 -16.71 7.46
N LYS A 275 11.26 -15.55 6.83
CA LYS A 275 12.05 -14.39 7.24
C LYS A 275 11.30 -13.62 8.31
N TYR A 276 12.04 -12.89 9.15
CA TYR A 276 11.48 -12.04 10.20
C TYR A 276 12.14 -10.67 10.19
N GLY A 277 11.45 -9.68 10.73
CA GLY A 277 11.97 -8.34 10.91
C GLY A 277 11.28 -7.62 12.05
N THR A 278 11.99 -6.69 12.66
CA THR A 278 11.41 -5.70 13.58
C THR A 278 11.89 -4.32 13.18
N SER A 279 11.00 -3.33 13.28
CA SER A 279 11.30 -1.91 13.07
C SER A 279 10.82 -1.12 14.28
N SER A 280 11.63 -0.20 14.75
CA SER A 280 11.32 0.68 15.88
C SER A 280 11.64 2.12 15.52
N LEU A 281 10.80 3.06 15.97
CA LEU A 281 11.01 4.49 15.82
C LEU A 281 10.64 5.19 17.11
N VAL A 282 11.48 6.13 17.53
CA VAL A 282 11.17 7.09 18.60
C VAL A 282 11.39 8.48 18.05
N ASP A 283 10.35 9.30 18.08
CA ASP A 283 10.40 10.73 17.79
C ASP A 283 10.20 11.53 19.07
N ILE A 284 10.96 12.60 19.23
CA ILE A 284 10.74 13.62 20.26
C ILE A 284 10.62 14.97 19.57
N ASN A 285 9.56 15.68 19.87
CA ASN A 285 9.31 17.03 19.36
C ASN A 285 9.42 18.03 20.49
N TYR A 286 10.18 19.10 20.24
CA TYR A 286 10.32 20.25 21.13
C TYR A 286 9.67 21.47 20.51
N THR A 287 8.75 22.09 21.26
CA THR A 287 8.10 23.37 20.91
C THR A 287 8.20 24.31 22.10
N HIS A 288 8.52 25.57 21.87
CA HIS A 288 8.64 26.54 22.94
C HIS A 288 7.78 27.79 22.64
N PRO A 289 6.96 28.29 23.60
CA PRO A 289 6.08 29.43 23.37
C PRO A 289 6.79 30.72 22.90
N ARG A 290 8.03 30.95 23.33
CA ARG A 290 8.85 32.09 22.87
C ARG A 290 9.34 31.92 21.41
N LEU A 291 9.42 30.71 20.91
CA LEU A 291 9.84 30.38 19.54
C LEU A 291 8.60 30.14 18.67
N LYS A 292 7.75 31.16 18.55
CA LYS A 292 6.46 31.05 17.85
C LYS A 292 6.56 30.37 16.49
N GLY A 293 5.89 29.23 16.33
CA GLY A 293 5.82 28.45 15.11
C GLY A 293 7.07 27.65 14.77
N TRP A 294 8.08 27.59 15.64
CA TRP A 294 9.22 26.70 15.49
C TRP A 294 8.98 25.38 16.23
N GLN A 295 9.29 24.28 15.57
CA GLN A 295 9.32 22.93 16.13
C GLN A 295 10.65 22.27 15.76
N PHE A 296 11.27 21.62 16.71
CA PHE A 296 12.48 20.82 16.54
C PHE A 296 12.11 19.36 16.79
N THR A 297 12.50 18.49 15.86
CA THR A 297 12.21 17.05 15.96
C THR A 297 13.54 16.28 15.95
N GLY A 298 13.72 15.41 16.92
CA GLY A 298 14.78 14.40 16.92
C GLY A 298 14.16 13.01 16.78
N SER A 299 14.70 12.19 15.89
CA SER A 299 14.20 10.82 15.65
C SER A 299 15.35 9.82 15.67
N VAL A 300 15.07 8.66 16.25
CA VAL A 300 15.95 7.47 16.18
C VAL A 300 15.12 6.29 15.69
N ALA A 301 15.61 5.58 14.69
CA ALA A 301 14.99 4.38 14.15
C ALA A 301 15.99 3.23 14.13
N ALA A 302 15.49 2.01 14.30
CA ALA A 302 16.29 0.79 14.22
C ALA A 302 15.48 -0.34 13.57
N ASP A 303 16.14 -1.05 12.63
CA ASP A 303 15.61 -2.27 12.01
C ASP A 303 16.48 -3.45 12.38
N THR A 304 15.87 -4.62 12.57
CA THR A 304 16.58 -5.88 12.76
C THR A 304 15.89 -7.03 12.02
N GLY A 305 16.61 -8.12 11.84
CA GLY A 305 16.08 -9.35 11.27
C GLY A 305 16.59 -9.67 9.88
N THR A 306 15.92 -10.61 9.22
CA THR A 306 16.33 -11.17 7.92
C THR A 306 15.51 -10.64 6.73
N MET A 307 14.48 -9.80 7.00
CA MET A 307 13.66 -9.19 5.95
C MET A 307 14.26 -7.91 5.39
N LEU A 308 14.62 -6.97 6.27
CA LEU A 308 15.11 -5.63 5.91
C LEU A 308 16.59 -5.43 6.30
N GLY A 309 17.22 -6.46 6.89
CA GLY A 309 18.58 -6.36 7.40
C GLY A 309 18.64 -5.72 8.78
N LYS A 310 19.82 -5.15 9.10
CA LYS A 310 20.07 -4.44 10.36
C LYS A 310 20.50 -3.03 10.05
N SER A 311 19.79 -2.05 10.56
CA SER A 311 20.13 -0.64 10.40
C SER A 311 19.78 0.16 11.64
N VAL A 312 20.48 1.25 11.84
CA VAL A 312 20.14 2.30 12.82
C VAL A 312 20.27 3.63 12.12
N GLY A 313 19.25 4.45 12.23
CA GLY A 313 19.21 5.78 11.67
C GLY A 313 18.77 6.83 12.69
N PHE A 314 19.20 8.06 12.47
CA PHE A 314 18.72 9.20 13.22
C PHE A 314 18.45 10.37 12.28
N SER A 315 17.52 11.24 12.67
CA SER A 315 17.27 12.48 11.96
C SER A 315 17.05 13.64 12.93
N LEU A 316 17.39 14.84 12.46
CA LEU A 316 17.05 16.10 13.11
C LEU A 316 16.24 16.94 12.13
N GLY A 317 15.09 17.41 12.58
CA GLY A 317 14.18 18.21 11.79
C GLY A 317 13.92 19.57 12.44
N VAL A 318 13.75 20.59 11.62
CA VAL A 318 13.32 21.91 12.06
C VAL A 318 12.14 22.32 11.18
N THR A 319 11.01 22.59 11.80
CA THR A 319 9.80 23.04 11.10
C THR A 319 9.45 24.45 11.57
N LYS A 320 9.18 25.36 10.61
CA LYS A 320 8.64 26.69 10.87
C LYS A 320 7.27 26.83 10.25
N THR A 321 6.26 27.06 11.08
CA THR A 321 4.89 27.36 10.65
C THR A 321 4.59 28.84 10.92
N GLY A 322 3.81 29.47 10.05
CA GLY A 322 3.40 30.86 10.17
C GLY A 322 3.27 31.54 8.80
N LEU A 323 2.72 32.73 8.78
CA LEU A 323 2.66 33.55 7.57
C LEU A 323 4.08 34.03 7.22
N LEU A 324 4.54 33.72 6.01
CA LEU A 324 5.62 34.47 5.40
C LEU A 324 5.07 35.88 5.13
N LYS A 325 5.85 36.91 5.44
CA LYS A 325 5.45 38.30 5.23
C LYS A 325 5.02 38.46 3.76
N ALA A 326 3.76 38.82 3.53
CA ALA A 326 3.34 39.22 2.21
C ALA A 326 4.15 40.46 1.80
N TRP A 327 4.78 40.43 0.65
CA TRP A 327 5.36 41.60 0.06
C TRP A 327 4.20 42.44 -0.46
N ASN A 328 3.98 43.60 0.14
CA ASN A 328 3.09 44.65 -0.42
C ASN A 328 3.77 45.31 -1.59
#